data_f8fb3f819e207e47aba5d860f805489d
#
_entry.id   f8fb3f819e207e47aba5d860f805489d
#
_cell.length_a   1.000
_cell.length_b   1.000
_cell.length_c   1.000
_cell.angle_alpha   90.00
_cell.angle_beta   90.00
_cell.angle_gamma   90.00
#
_symmetry.space_group_name_H-M   'P 1'
#
loop_
_entity.id
_entity.type
_entity.pdbx_description
1 polymer ?
#
loop_
_entity_poly.entity_id
_entity_poly.type
_entity_poly.pdbx_seq_one_letter_code
_entity_poly.pdbx_strand_id
1 'polypeptide(L)'
;ITVEEAKGLETELDVVEGMQFDRGYLSPYFITNAEKMTAEMEDPYILIHEQKLSSLQPILPVLEKVVQSGKPLLIIAEDIEGEALATLVVNRLRGGLKVAAVKAPGFGDRRKAMLVDIATLTNAQVISEDLGIKLENVDLKMLGTAKRVHITKEETTVIDGAGSKKDISARVSQIKAQIEEATSDYDREKLQERLAKLAGGVAVIRVGGATEVEVKERKDRVDD
;
A
#
# COMPACT_ATOMS: atom_id res chain seq x y z
N ILE A 1 4.88 3.59 13.04
CA ILE A 1 3.74 3.87 13.94
C ILE A 1 2.80 4.87 13.29
N THR A 2 1.54 4.56 13.22
CA THR A 2 0.49 5.45 12.73
C THR A 2 -0.46 5.82 13.86
N VAL A 3 -1.19 6.92 13.70
CA VAL A 3 -2.12 7.42 14.72
C VAL A 3 -3.53 7.45 14.17
N GLU A 4 -4.48 6.84 14.89
CA GLU A 4 -5.90 6.80 14.56
C GLU A 4 -6.74 7.21 15.78
N GLU A 5 -7.98 7.62 15.53
CA GLU A 5 -8.91 7.94 16.61
C GLU A 5 -9.52 6.67 17.21
N ALA A 6 -9.46 6.53 18.52
CA ALA A 6 -10.08 5.42 19.22
C ALA A 6 -11.57 5.70 19.48
N LYS A 7 -12.36 4.65 19.57
CA LYS A 7 -13.79 4.73 19.94
C LYS A 7 -13.99 4.92 21.45
N GLY A 8 -12.99 4.55 22.27
CA GLY A 8 -13.03 4.68 23.73
C GLY A 8 -12.41 5.96 24.22
N LEU A 9 -12.34 6.11 25.54
CA LEU A 9 -11.79 7.29 26.20
C LEU A 9 -10.27 7.20 26.41
N GLU A 10 -9.70 6.01 26.35
CA GLU A 10 -8.28 5.77 26.58
C GLU A 10 -7.51 5.64 25.28
N THR A 11 -6.25 6.11 25.30
CA THR A 11 -5.31 5.90 24.20
C THR A 11 -4.83 4.46 24.21
N GLU A 12 -4.90 3.79 23.06
CA GLU A 12 -4.54 2.39 22.90
C GLU A 12 -3.41 2.24 21.87
N LEU A 13 -2.55 1.24 22.09
CA LEU A 13 -1.55 0.81 21.12
C LEU A 13 -1.95 -0.58 20.63
N ASP A 14 -2.14 -0.70 19.32
CA ASP A 14 -2.50 -1.94 18.67
C ASP A 14 -1.50 -2.28 17.57
N VAL A 15 -1.35 -3.58 17.29
CA VAL A 15 -0.59 -4.06 16.12
C VAL A 15 -1.59 -4.70 15.17
N VAL A 16 -1.68 -4.16 13.98
CA VAL A 16 -2.56 -4.66 12.92
C VAL A 16 -1.73 -5.20 11.77
N GLU A 17 -2.32 -6.07 10.96
CA GLU A 17 -1.67 -6.57 9.76
C GLU A 17 -1.46 -5.43 8.79
N GLY A 18 -0.21 -5.24 8.40
CA GLY A 18 0.19 -4.15 7.54
C GLY A 18 1.65 -4.23 7.19
N MET A 19 2.11 -3.29 6.38
CA MET A 19 3.49 -3.24 5.94
C MET A 19 3.90 -1.81 5.65
N GLN A 20 5.12 -1.47 6.01
CA GLN A 20 5.77 -0.23 5.60
C GLN A 20 6.94 -0.55 4.69
N PHE A 21 7.06 0.16 3.58
CA PHE A 21 8.21 0.02 2.68
C PHE A 21 8.70 1.39 2.22
N ASP A 22 10.00 1.45 1.86
CA ASP A 22 10.74 2.68 1.60
C ASP A 22 10.52 3.20 0.18
N ARG A 23 9.27 3.53 -0.15
CA ARG A 23 8.88 4.18 -1.40
C ARG A 23 7.83 5.23 -1.10
N GLY A 24 8.10 6.47 -1.46
CA GLY A 24 7.15 7.56 -1.32
C GLY A 24 6.34 7.83 -2.58
N TYR A 25 5.45 8.81 -2.51
CA TYR A 25 4.65 9.19 -3.67
C TYR A 25 5.53 9.70 -4.82
N LEU A 26 5.14 9.36 -6.05
CA LEU A 26 5.88 9.74 -7.26
C LEU A 26 5.67 11.21 -7.65
N SER A 27 4.68 11.87 -7.08
CA SER A 27 4.42 13.28 -7.32
C SER A 27 3.86 13.95 -6.07
N PRO A 28 4.32 15.17 -5.75
CA PRO A 28 3.73 15.93 -4.64
C PRO A 28 2.28 16.33 -4.89
N TYR A 29 1.81 16.26 -6.13
CA TYR A 29 0.41 16.51 -6.46
C TYR A 29 -0.55 15.42 -5.95
N PHE A 30 -0.04 14.30 -5.46
CA PHE A 30 -0.85 13.27 -4.81
C PHE A 30 -1.12 13.56 -3.32
N ILE A 31 -0.49 14.56 -2.75
CA ILE A 31 -0.64 14.94 -1.34
C ILE A 31 -2.09 15.31 -1.03
N THR A 32 -2.61 14.78 0.09
CA THR A 32 -3.93 15.10 0.60
C THR A 32 -3.88 16.01 1.84
N ASN A 33 -2.77 15.99 2.57
CA ASN A 33 -2.53 16.84 3.73
C ASN A 33 -1.28 17.69 3.49
N ALA A 34 -1.50 18.97 3.18
CA ALA A 34 -0.42 19.88 2.81
C ALA A 34 0.51 20.23 3.99
N GLU A 35 -0.02 20.28 5.21
CA GLU A 35 0.80 20.58 6.39
C GLU A 35 1.82 19.48 6.68
N LYS A 36 1.39 18.23 6.59
CA LYS A 36 2.24 17.06 6.87
C LYS A 36 2.95 16.53 5.64
N MET A 37 2.61 17.04 4.44
CA MET A 37 3.14 16.58 3.16
C MET A 37 2.88 15.09 2.94
N THR A 38 1.68 14.62 3.29
CA THR A 38 1.29 13.21 3.19
C THR A 38 0.11 13.01 2.26
N ALA A 39 0.04 11.81 1.68
CA ALA A 39 -1.14 11.32 0.99
C ALA A 39 -1.79 10.24 1.87
N GLU A 40 -3.05 10.44 2.23
CA GLU A 40 -3.80 9.52 3.06
C GLU A 40 -5.02 9.01 2.31
N MET A 41 -5.27 7.71 2.39
CA MET A 41 -6.37 7.05 1.70
C MET A 41 -7.14 6.17 2.67
N GLU A 42 -8.46 6.35 2.71
CA GLU A 42 -9.38 5.53 3.48
C GLU A 42 -10.06 4.50 2.57
N ASP A 43 -10.01 3.24 2.94
CA ASP A 43 -10.59 2.12 2.17
C ASP A 43 -10.16 2.09 0.69
N PRO A 44 -8.87 2.26 0.37
CA PRO A 44 -8.44 2.31 -1.03
C PRO A 44 -8.48 0.96 -1.72
N TYR A 45 -8.64 0.99 -3.04
CA TYR A 45 -8.19 -0.10 -3.89
C TYR A 45 -6.69 0.00 -4.12
N ILE A 46 -6.04 -1.14 -4.31
CA ILE A 46 -4.60 -1.23 -4.53
C ILE A 46 -4.35 -2.07 -5.79
N LEU A 47 -3.76 -1.42 -6.80
CA LEU A 47 -3.36 -2.07 -8.05
C LEU A 47 -1.86 -2.35 -7.98
N ILE A 48 -1.48 -3.62 -8.12
CA ILE A 48 -0.08 -4.06 -8.09
C ILE A 48 0.31 -4.58 -9.47
N HIS A 49 1.23 -3.89 -10.10
CA HIS A 49 1.70 -4.22 -11.45
C HIS A 49 3.21 -4.47 -11.43
N GLU A 50 3.63 -5.59 -12.00
CA GLU A 50 5.03 -6.02 -11.97
C GLU A 50 5.92 -5.22 -12.92
N GLN A 51 5.36 -4.72 -14.02
CA GLN A 51 6.10 -3.99 -15.05
C GLN A 51 5.95 -2.47 -14.89
N LYS A 52 6.60 -1.73 -15.79
CA LYS A 52 6.45 -0.29 -15.90
C LYS A 52 5.09 0.06 -16.50
N LEU A 53 4.47 1.10 -15.98
CA LEU A 53 3.24 1.65 -16.52
C LEU A 53 3.59 2.87 -17.38
N SER A 54 3.55 2.69 -18.70
CA SER A 54 3.93 3.74 -19.65
C SER A 54 2.73 4.53 -20.17
N SER A 55 1.55 3.90 -20.19
CA SER A 55 0.30 4.49 -20.65
C SER A 55 -0.85 4.06 -19.77
N LEU A 56 -1.84 4.92 -19.58
CA LEU A 56 -3.05 4.60 -18.83
C LEU A 56 -4.12 3.92 -19.69
N GLN A 57 -3.98 3.93 -21.01
CA GLN A 57 -4.96 3.32 -21.92
C GLN A 57 -5.41 1.91 -21.50
N PRO A 58 -4.48 0.99 -21.21
CA PRO A 58 -4.88 -0.37 -20.85
C PRO A 58 -5.71 -0.47 -19.58
N ILE A 59 -5.53 0.44 -18.63
CA ILE A 59 -6.24 0.39 -17.34
C ILE A 59 -7.42 1.36 -17.26
N LEU A 60 -7.74 2.09 -18.33
CA LEU A 60 -8.89 3.00 -18.32
C LEU A 60 -10.19 2.33 -17.87
N PRO A 61 -10.53 1.10 -18.32
CA PRO A 61 -11.76 0.46 -17.85
C PRO A 61 -11.81 0.24 -16.34
N VAL A 62 -10.70 -0.17 -15.70
CA VAL A 62 -10.67 -0.35 -14.25
C VAL A 62 -10.64 0.98 -13.52
N LEU A 63 -9.98 2.00 -14.07
CA LEU A 63 -10.00 3.34 -13.49
C LEU A 63 -11.42 3.92 -13.45
N GLU A 64 -12.20 3.72 -14.49
CA GLU A 64 -13.61 4.14 -14.53
C GLU A 64 -14.43 3.46 -13.42
N LYS A 65 -14.22 2.17 -13.21
CA LYS A 65 -14.90 1.44 -12.13
C LYS A 65 -14.49 1.94 -10.75
N VAL A 66 -13.22 2.27 -10.56
CA VAL A 66 -12.72 2.86 -9.31
C VAL A 66 -13.36 4.24 -9.07
N VAL A 67 -13.42 5.08 -10.08
CA VAL A 67 -14.10 6.40 -9.98
C VAL A 67 -15.56 6.22 -9.60
N GLN A 68 -16.27 5.28 -10.22
CA GLN A 68 -17.67 5.01 -9.91
C GLN A 68 -17.87 4.51 -8.47
N SER A 69 -16.88 3.80 -7.91
CA SER A 69 -16.95 3.32 -6.53
C SER A 69 -16.82 4.43 -5.50
N GLY A 70 -16.25 5.57 -5.88
CA GLY A 70 -15.93 6.66 -4.98
C GLY A 70 -14.73 6.41 -4.07
N LYS A 71 -14.07 5.25 -4.17
CA LYS A 71 -12.91 4.90 -3.35
C LYS A 71 -11.60 5.39 -3.97
N PRO A 72 -10.58 5.67 -3.14
CA PRO A 72 -9.26 5.99 -3.65
C PRO A 72 -8.57 4.79 -4.29
N LEU A 73 -7.53 5.07 -5.07
CA LEU A 73 -6.69 4.04 -5.70
C LEU A 73 -5.23 4.31 -5.43
N LEU A 74 -4.52 3.31 -4.90
CA LEU A 74 -3.06 3.27 -4.86
C LEU A 74 -2.56 2.39 -5.98
N ILE A 75 -1.65 2.91 -6.81
CA ILE A 75 -0.97 2.13 -7.86
C ILE A 75 0.46 1.87 -7.40
N ILE A 76 0.83 0.59 -7.36
CA ILE A 76 2.19 0.14 -7.08
C ILE A 76 2.70 -0.56 -8.34
N ALA A 77 3.71 -0.01 -8.99
CA ALA A 77 4.28 -0.55 -10.22
C ALA A 77 5.80 -0.47 -10.19
N GLU A 78 6.47 -1.21 -11.07
CA GLU A 78 7.93 -1.12 -11.20
C GLU A 78 8.36 0.33 -11.38
N ASP A 79 7.68 1.04 -12.26
CA ASP A 79 7.80 2.48 -12.45
C ASP A 79 6.54 2.99 -13.13
N ILE A 80 6.31 4.30 -13.05
CA ILE A 80 5.23 4.96 -13.80
C ILE A 80 5.88 6.07 -14.61
N GLU A 81 5.89 5.89 -15.92
CA GLU A 81 6.60 6.79 -16.82
C GLU A 81 5.83 8.08 -17.11
N GLY A 82 6.56 9.09 -17.54
CA GLY A 82 6.16 10.48 -17.64
C GLY A 82 4.74 10.76 -18.09
N GLU A 83 4.31 10.19 -19.24
CA GLU A 83 2.97 10.45 -19.77
C GLU A 83 1.86 9.86 -18.87
N ALA A 84 2.08 8.62 -18.41
CA ALA A 84 1.13 7.96 -17.50
C ALA A 84 1.05 8.72 -16.17
N LEU A 85 2.18 9.11 -15.62
CA LEU A 85 2.22 9.89 -14.37
C LEU A 85 1.53 11.24 -14.53
N ALA A 86 1.83 11.97 -15.61
CA ALA A 86 1.20 13.26 -15.90
C ALA A 86 -0.32 13.15 -16.02
N THR A 87 -0.81 12.10 -16.67
CA THR A 87 -2.25 11.86 -16.82
C THR A 87 -2.91 11.55 -15.47
N LEU A 88 -2.26 10.76 -14.61
CA LEU A 88 -2.76 10.51 -13.24
C LEU A 88 -2.85 11.82 -12.44
N VAL A 89 -1.81 12.65 -12.51
CA VAL A 89 -1.78 13.93 -11.81
C VAL A 89 -2.91 14.85 -12.29
N VAL A 90 -3.10 14.96 -13.60
CA VAL A 90 -4.17 15.79 -14.18
C VAL A 90 -5.55 15.31 -13.69
N ASN A 91 -5.80 14.01 -13.72
CA ASN A 91 -7.09 13.45 -13.26
C ASN A 91 -7.28 13.64 -11.75
N ARG A 92 -6.22 13.55 -10.97
CA ARG A 92 -6.24 13.84 -9.53
C ARG A 92 -6.61 15.30 -9.27
N LEU A 93 -5.98 16.24 -9.97
CA LEU A 93 -6.21 17.68 -9.81
C LEU A 93 -7.61 18.10 -10.24
N ARG A 94 -8.18 17.42 -11.23
CA ARG A 94 -9.56 17.64 -11.66
C ARG A 94 -10.61 17.06 -10.71
N GLY A 95 -10.15 16.30 -9.69
CA GLY A 95 -11.02 15.72 -8.67
C GLY A 95 -11.80 14.49 -9.08
N GLY A 96 -11.60 13.98 -10.31
CA GLY A 96 -12.31 12.80 -10.79
C GLY A 96 -11.78 11.48 -10.23
N LEU A 97 -10.48 11.41 -9.99
CA LEU A 97 -9.82 10.20 -9.51
C LEU A 97 -8.98 10.51 -8.27
N LYS A 98 -9.30 9.87 -7.16
CA LYS A 98 -8.52 9.97 -5.92
C LYS A 98 -7.39 8.95 -5.99
N VAL A 99 -6.23 9.34 -6.50
CA VAL A 99 -5.14 8.41 -6.81
C VAL A 99 -3.83 8.87 -6.20
N ALA A 100 -2.99 7.92 -5.86
CA ALA A 100 -1.56 8.10 -5.66
C ALA A 100 -0.83 6.92 -6.28
N ALA A 101 0.43 7.14 -6.62
CA ALA A 101 1.27 6.13 -7.23
C ALA A 101 2.63 6.10 -6.56
N VAL A 102 3.15 4.90 -6.36
CA VAL A 102 4.48 4.65 -5.80
C VAL A 102 5.19 3.57 -6.60
N LYS A 103 6.52 3.56 -6.55
CA LYS A 103 7.30 2.49 -7.14
C LYS A 103 7.27 1.26 -6.25
N ALA A 104 7.35 0.09 -6.87
CA ALA A 104 7.53 -1.17 -6.16
C ALA A 104 8.87 -1.18 -5.41
N PRO A 105 8.90 -1.71 -4.19
CA PRO A 105 10.16 -1.81 -3.43
C PRO A 105 11.08 -2.90 -3.99
N GLY A 106 12.39 -2.76 -3.74
CA GLY A 106 13.39 -3.72 -4.17
C GLY A 106 13.74 -3.64 -5.64
N PHE A 107 14.47 -4.65 -6.11
CA PHE A 107 14.96 -4.76 -7.49
C PHE A 107 14.92 -6.23 -7.94
N GLY A 108 14.74 -6.46 -9.25
CA GLY A 108 14.81 -7.78 -9.87
C GLY A 108 13.84 -8.79 -9.24
N ASP A 109 14.31 -10.00 -9.00
CA ASP A 109 13.48 -11.09 -8.44
C ASP A 109 13.00 -10.78 -7.01
N ARG A 110 13.79 -10.03 -6.26
CA ARG A 110 13.39 -9.58 -4.92
C ARG A 110 12.18 -8.66 -4.99
N ARG A 111 12.13 -7.77 -5.97
CA ARG A 111 10.97 -6.90 -6.22
C ARG A 111 9.72 -7.73 -6.49
N LYS A 112 9.84 -8.75 -7.35
CA LYS A 112 8.72 -9.65 -7.66
C LYS A 112 8.20 -10.33 -6.39
N ALA A 113 9.10 -10.82 -5.56
CA ALA A 113 8.75 -11.46 -4.29
C ALA A 113 8.08 -10.48 -3.32
N MET A 114 8.58 -9.25 -3.22
CA MET A 114 8.00 -8.22 -2.37
C MET A 114 6.61 -7.80 -2.84
N LEU A 115 6.38 -7.75 -4.14
CA LEU A 115 5.04 -7.48 -4.69
C LEU A 115 4.05 -8.58 -4.34
N VAL A 116 4.48 -9.84 -4.33
CA VAL A 116 3.64 -10.96 -3.89
C VAL A 116 3.35 -10.84 -2.39
N ASP A 117 4.32 -10.41 -1.59
CA ASP A 117 4.11 -10.18 -0.15
C ASP A 117 3.01 -9.12 0.08
N ILE A 118 3.09 -8.01 -0.65
CA ILE A 118 2.10 -6.93 -0.55
C ILE A 118 0.73 -7.40 -1.06
N ALA A 119 0.70 -8.16 -2.15
CA ALA A 119 -0.52 -8.73 -2.70
C ALA A 119 -1.20 -9.69 -1.71
N THR A 120 -0.42 -10.52 -1.05
CA THR A 120 -0.93 -11.44 -0.01
C THR A 120 -1.54 -10.65 1.14
N LEU A 121 -0.87 -9.60 1.57
CA LEU A 121 -1.32 -8.75 2.67
C LEU A 121 -2.64 -8.03 2.36
N THR A 122 -2.85 -7.64 1.11
CA THR A 122 -3.99 -6.80 0.70
C THR A 122 -5.08 -7.56 -0.04
N ASN A 123 -4.91 -8.87 -0.23
CA ASN A 123 -5.79 -9.72 -1.04
C ASN A 123 -5.84 -9.27 -2.50
N ALA A 124 -4.72 -8.78 -3.02
CA ALA A 124 -4.57 -8.40 -4.41
C ALA A 124 -4.01 -9.55 -5.24
N GLN A 125 -4.18 -9.43 -6.54
CA GLN A 125 -3.47 -10.25 -7.51
C GLN A 125 -2.38 -9.40 -8.15
N VAL A 126 -1.15 -9.92 -8.22
CA VAL A 126 -0.08 -9.22 -8.95
C VAL A 126 -0.40 -9.30 -10.44
N ILE A 127 -0.52 -8.15 -11.07
CA ILE A 127 -0.80 -8.06 -12.50
C ILE A 127 0.53 -8.16 -13.22
N SER A 128 0.76 -9.29 -13.89
CA SER A 128 2.02 -9.63 -14.53
C SER A 128 1.75 -10.32 -15.87
N GLU A 129 2.44 -9.85 -16.91
CA GLU A 129 2.38 -10.50 -18.23
C GLU A 129 2.99 -11.91 -18.17
N ASP A 130 3.99 -12.13 -17.32
CA ASP A 130 4.61 -13.44 -17.13
C ASP A 130 3.61 -14.45 -16.55
N LEU A 131 2.61 -13.99 -15.80
CA LEU A 131 1.52 -14.81 -15.26
C LEU A 131 0.32 -14.89 -16.20
N GLY A 132 0.44 -14.33 -17.41
CA GLY A 132 -0.64 -14.33 -18.39
C GLY A 132 -1.75 -13.33 -18.15
N ILE A 133 -1.54 -12.37 -17.26
CA ILE A 133 -2.53 -11.36 -16.91
C ILE A 133 -2.22 -10.05 -17.64
N LYS A 134 -3.12 -9.64 -18.52
CA LYS A 134 -2.98 -8.38 -19.26
C LYS A 134 -3.66 -7.24 -18.51
N LEU A 135 -3.09 -6.05 -18.57
CA LEU A 135 -3.66 -4.85 -17.94
C LEU A 135 -5.08 -4.56 -18.40
N GLU A 136 -5.38 -4.83 -19.68
CA GLU A 136 -6.72 -4.59 -20.24
C GLU A 136 -7.81 -5.46 -19.60
N ASN A 137 -7.43 -6.59 -19.02
CA ASN A 137 -8.35 -7.56 -18.42
C ASN A 137 -8.49 -7.40 -16.91
N VAL A 138 -7.86 -6.37 -16.33
CA VAL A 138 -7.94 -6.11 -14.89
C VAL A 138 -9.34 -5.63 -14.52
N ASP A 139 -9.89 -6.22 -13.45
CA ASP A 139 -11.15 -5.79 -12.85
C ASP A 139 -10.97 -5.52 -11.36
N LEU A 140 -12.01 -5.02 -10.70
CA LEU A 140 -11.95 -4.66 -9.28
C LEU A 140 -11.63 -5.85 -8.36
N LYS A 141 -11.94 -7.07 -8.77
CA LYS A 141 -11.69 -8.28 -7.98
C LYS A 141 -10.20 -8.60 -7.88
N MET A 142 -9.42 -8.14 -8.85
CA MET A 142 -7.97 -8.34 -8.89
C MET A 142 -7.23 -7.30 -8.06
N LEU A 143 -7.90 -6.21 -7.68
CA LEU A 143 -7.34 -5.17 -6.84
C LEU A 143 -7.38 -5.59 -5.37
N GLY A 144 -6.33 -5.21 -4.64
CA GLY A 144 -6.32 -5.37 -3.20
C GLY A 144 -7.08 -4.25 -2.52
N THR A 145 -7.31 -4.42 -1.22
CA THR A 145 -7.89 -3.40 -0.37
C THR A 145 -7.19 -3.38 0.98
N ALA A 146 -7.29 -2.26 1.65
CA ALA A 146 -6.83 -2.08 3.02
C ALA A 146 -7.76 -1.09 3.70
N LYS A 147 -7.72 -1.03 5.01
CA LYS A 147 -8.49 -0.03 5.73
C LYS A 147 -7.96 1.36 5.46
N ARG A 148 -6.64 1.51 5.40
CA ARG A 148 -5.98 2.79 5.21
C ARG A 148 -4.61 2.62 4.56
N VAL A 149 -4.20 3.62 3.77
CA VAL A 149 -2.84 3.76 3.25
C VAL A 149 -2.34 5.16 3.58
N HIS A 150 -1.12 5.25 4.07
CA HIS A 150 -0.44 6.49 4.43
C HIS A 150 0.87 6.56 3.65
N ILE A 151 1.05 7.63 2.87
CA ILE A 151 2.22 7.81 2.02
C ILE A 151 2.89 9.13 2.36
N THR A 152 4.19 9.07 2.64
CA THR A 152 5.03 10.24 2.79
C THR A 152 5.92 10.41 1.55
N LYS A 153 6.77 11.39 1.56
CA LYS A 153 7.76 11.58 0.51
C LYS A 153 8.69 10.37 0.34
N GLU A 154 8.89 9.58 1.40
CA GLU A 154 9.90 8.51 1.43
C GLU A 154 9.34 7.12 1.70
N GLU A 155 8.13 7.01 2.25
CA GLU A 155 7.59 5.75 2.75
C GLU A 155 6.11 5.57 2.40
N THR A 156 5.72 4.32 2.23
CA THR A 156 4.32 3.90 2.10
C THR A 156 4.01 2.92 3.21
N THR A 157 2.91 3.18 3.93
CA THR A 157 2.41 2.29 4.99
C THR A 157 1.02 1.81 4.62
N VAL A 158 0.86 0.51 4.52
CA VAL A 158 -0.44 -0.16 4.34
C VAL A 158 -0.92 -0.61 5.70
N ILE A 159 -2.11 -0.21 6.09
CA ILE A 159 -2.68 -0.45 7.41
C ILE A 159 -3.92 -1.31 7.27
N ASP A 160 -3.93 -2.44 7.98
CA ASP A 160 -5.06 -3.36 8.06
C ASP A 160 -5.52 -3.82 6.66
N GLY A 161 -4.61 -4.52 5.98
CA GLY A 161 -4.86 -5.10 4.66
C GLY A 161 -5.91 -6.20 4.71
N ALA A 162 -6.62 -6.40 3.60
CA ALA A 162 -7.73 -7.34 3.50
C ALA A 162 -7.31 -8.80 3.32
N GLY A 163 -6.01 -9.09 3.27
CA GLY A 163 -5.51 -10.46 3.16
C GLY A 163 -5.94 -11.32 4.34
N SER A 164 -6.27 -12.59 4.08
CA SER A 164 -6.65 -13.50 5.15
C SER A 164 -5.44 -13.89 6.00
N LYS A 165 -5.67 -14.15 7.29
CA LYS A 165 -4.63 -14.64 8.19
C LYS A 165 -4.02 -15.95 7.67
N LYS A 166 -4.84 -16.81 7.06
CA LYS A 166 -4.40 -18.07 6.47
C LYS A 166 -3.40 -17.86 5.35
N ASP A 167 -3.70 -16.94 4.42
CA ASP A 167 -2.83 -16.65 3.28
C ASP A 167 -1.54 -15.98 3.71
N ILE A 168 -1.62 -15.04 4.63
CA ILE A 168 -0.44 -14.36 5.20
C ILE A 168 0.45 -15.36 5.94
N SER A 169 -0.14 -16.23 6.74
CA SER A 169 0.57 -17.29 7.47
C SER A 169 1.27 -18.28 6.54
N ALA A 170 0.60 -18.65 5.44
CA ALA A 170 1.20 -19.51 4.41
C ALA A 170 2.39 -18.84 3.75
N ARG A 171 2.29 -17.54 3.43
CA ARG A 171 3.39 -16.77 2.86
C ARG A 171 4.57 -16.66 3.83
N VAL A 172 4.30 -16.40 5.09
CA VAL A 172 5.31 -16.37 6.16
C VAL A 172 6.05 -17.69 6.22
N SER A 173 5.34 -18.82 6.18
CA SER A 173 5.94 -20.16 6.18
C SER A 173 6.84 -20.41 4.98
N GLN A 174 6.44 -19.94 3.79
CA GLN A 174 7.27 -20.03 2.58
C GLN A 174 8.58 -19.26 2.74
N ILE A 175 8.52 -18.03 3.30
CA ILE A 175 9.71 -17.21 3.51
C ILE A 175 10.63 -17.88 4.53
N LYS A 176 10.09 -18.42 5.62
CA LYS A 176 10.87 -19.17 6.63
C LYS A 176 11.59 -20.38 6.03
N ALA A 177 10.92 -21.12 5.15
CA ALA A 177 11.53 -22.25 4.44
C ALA A 177 12.69 -21.78 3.55
N GLN A 178 12.52 -20.67 2.84
CA GLN A 178 13.56 -20.10 2.00
C GLN A 178 14.77 -19.62 2.82
N ILE A 179 14.55 -19.11 4.02
CA ILE A 179 15.64 -18.71 4.94
C ILE A 179 16.50 -19.92 5.30
N GLU A 180 15.88 -21.05 5.60
CA GLU A 180 16.59 -22.29 5.92
C GLU A 180 17.39 -22.84 4.74
N GLU A 181 16.91 -22.66 3.53
CA GLU A 181 17.57 -23.09 2.29
C GLU A 181 18.62 -22.13 1.77
N ALA A 182 18.65 -20.90 2.28
CA ALA A 182 19.57 -19.86 1.81
C ALA A 182 21.03 -20.25 2.05
N THR A 183 21.85 -20.09 1.02
CA THR A 183 23.27 -20.47 1.07
C THR A 183 24.20 -19.29 1.34
N SER A 184 23.74 -18.05 1.15
CA SER A 184 24.52 -16.86 1.45
C SER A 184 23.93 -16.07 2.61
N ASP A 185 24.79 -15.41 3.38
CA ASP A 185 24.35 -14.55 4.49
C ASP A 185 23.56 -13.36 3.97
N TYR A 186 23.92 -12.82 2.81
CA TYR A 186 23.20 -11.73 2.15
C TYR A 186 21.76 -12.12 1.83
N ASP A 187 21.57 -13.26 1.15
CA ASP A 187 20.23 -13.76 0.79
C ASP A 187 19.39 -14.02 2.04
N ARG A 188 19.99 -14.63 3.05
CA ARG A 188 19.31 -14.90 4.33
C ARG A 188 18.86 -13.61 4.99
N GLU A 189 19.73 -12.59 5.03
CA GLU A 189 19.41 -11.28 5.60
C GLU A 189 18.24 -10.62 4.87
N LYS A 190 18.24 -10.66 3.53
CA LYS A 190 17.16 -10.07 2.72
C LYS A 190 15.82 -10.81 2.89
N LEU A 191 15.87 -12.12 3.05
CA LEU A 191 14.68 -12.91 3.36
C LEU A 191 14.17 -12.61 4.77
N GLN A 192 15.06 -12.43 5.73
CA GLN A 192 14.67 -12.05 7.10
C GLN A 192 14.04 -10.66 7.16
N GLU A 193 14.52 -9.71 6.35
CA GLU A 193 13.90 -8.39 6.21
C GLU A 193 12.47 -8.51 5.69
N ARG A 194 12.24 -9.32 4.65
CA ARG A 194 10.90 -9.56 4.11
C ARG A 194 9.98 -10.20 5.14
N LEU A 195 10.50 -11.20 5.86
CA LEU A 195 9.74 -11.87 6.92
C LEU A 195 9.32 -10.88 8.00
N ALA A 196 10.23 -10.05 8.45
CA ALA A 196 9.95 -9.05 9.49
C ALA A 196 8.87 -8.05 9.05
N LYS A 197 8.93 -7.60 7.78
CA LYS A 197 7.92 -6.67 7.24
C LYS A 197 6.53 -7.31 7.17
N LEU A 198 6.44 -8.55 6.72
CA LEU A 198 5.15 -9.23 6.54
C LEU A 198 4.57 -9.71 7.87
N ALA A 199 5.39 -10.32 8.72
CA ALA A 199 4.94 -10.91 9.98
C ALA A 199 4.81 -9.90 11.12
N GLY A 200 5.60 -8.83 11.07
CA GLY A 200 5.66 -7.84 12.16
C GLY A 200 4.45 -6.91 12.26
N GLY A 201 3.72 -6.75 11.18
CA GLY A 201 2.59 -5.85 11.14
C GLY A 201 2.97 -4.37 11.27
N VAL A 202 1.98 -3.55 11.57
CA VAL A 202 2.12 -2.10 11.76
C VAL A 202 1.52 -1.72 13.11
N ALA A 203 2.26 -0.95 13.90
CA ALA A 203 1.76 -0.42 15.17
C ALA A 203 0.89 0.80 14.92
N VAL A 204 -0.29 0.80 15.49
CA VAL A 204 -1.27 1.88 15.41
C VAL A 204 -1.58 2.37 16.82
N ILE A 205 -1.40 3.67 17.04
CA ILE A 205 -1.80 4.32 18.29
C ILE A 205 -3.20 4.89 18.08
N ARG A 206 -4.18 4.39 18.87
CA ARG A 206 -5.53 4.91 18.87
C ARG A 206 -5.68 5.86 20.03
N VAL A 207 -5.93 7.13 19.73
CA VAL A 207 -6.03 8.21 20.73
C VAL A 207 -7.46 8.32 21.23
N GLY A 208 -7.65 8.12 22.54
CA GLY A 208 -8.94 8.26 23.20
C GLY A 208 -9.19 9.68 23.68
N GLY A 209 -10.46 10.01 23.94
CA GLY A 209 -10.87 11.29 24.47
C GLY A 209 -12.35 11.29 24.89
N ALA A 210 -12.76 12.26 25.69
CA ALA A 210 -14.14 12.38 26.17
C ALA A 210 -15.10 12.92 25.10
N THR A 211 -14.58 13.67 24.15
CA THR A 211 -15.33 14.23 23.02
C THR A 211 -14.55 14.04 21.74
N GLU A 212 -15.23 14.15 20.62
CA GLU A 212 -14.58 14.06 19.29
C GLU A 212 -13.47 15.12 19.15
N VAL A 213 -13.70 16.33 19.62
CA VAL A 213 -12.70 17.40 19.58
C VAL A 213 -11.48 17.04 20.43
N GLU A 214 -11.68 16.52 21.62
CA GLU A 214 -10.62 16.09 22.53
C GLU A 214 -9.80 14.95 21.93
N VAL A 215 -10.45 13.97 21.31
CA VAL A 215 -9.78 12.86 20.62
C VAL A 215 -8.91 13.39 19.48
N LYS A 216 -9.42 14.30 18.68
CA LYS A 216 -8.69 14.90 17.57
C LYS A 216 -7.46 15.67 18.06
N GLU A 217 -7.59 16.46 19.13
CA GLU A 217 -6.47 17.20 19.72
C GLU A 217 -5.37 16.27 20.23
N ARG A 218 -5.75 15.18 20.90
CA ARG A 218 -4.78 14.17 21.38
C ARG A 218 -4.06 13.48 20.22
N LYS A 219 -4.80 13.17 19.16
CA LYS A 219 -4.21 12.58 17.96
C LYS A 219 -3.19 13.51 17.32
N ASP A 220 -3.51 14.80 17.18
CA ASP A 220 -2.62 15.80 16.61
C ASP A 220 -1.35 15.97 17.44
N ARG A 221 -1.44 15.93 18.77
CA ARG A 221 -0.28 15.99 19.66
C ARG A 221 0.64 14.78 19.55
N VAL A 222 0.09 13.60 19.35
CA VAL A 222 0.88 12.36 19.17
C VAL A 222 1.52 12.30 17.80
N ASP A 223 0.83 12.80 16.77
CA ASP A 223 1.37 12.85 15.40
C ASP A 223 2.57 13.81 15.27
N ASP A 224 2.59 14.87 16.07
CA ASP A 224 3.69 15.84 16.13
C ASP A 224 4.86 15.24 16.93
#